data_943a2dc0ba5380f26aa413b8f6fc9505
#
_entry.id   943a2dc0ba5380f26aa413b8f6fc9505
#
_cell.length_a   1.000
_cell.length_b   1.000
_cell.length_c   1.000
_cell.angle_alpha   90.00
_cell.angle_beta   90.00
_cell.angle_gamma   90.00
#
_symmetry.space_group_name_H-M   'P 1'
#
loop_
_entity.id
_entity.type
_entity.pdbx_description
1 polymer ?
#
loop_
_entity_poly.entity_id
_entity_poly.type
_entity_poly.pdbx_seq_one_letter_code
_entity_poly.pdbx_strand_id
1 'polypeptide(L)' 'MIRIGTRKSALALWQANQVKKGLEKLGEECTLVPIESSGDQDLVQPLYRMGIQGIFTKSLDRALLNHTIDLAVHS' A
#
# COMPACT_ATOMS: atom_id res chain seq x y z
N MET A 1 8.99 12.62 -8.62
CA MET A 1 8.92 11.92 -7.33
C MET A 1 8.02 10.70 -7.44
N ILE A 2 8.50 9.55 -6.98
CA ILE A 2 7.74 8.31 -7.00
C ILE A 2 6.89 8.24 -5.73
N ARG A 3 5.59 8.06 -5.88
CA ARG A 3 4.66 7.93 -4.77
C ARG A 3 4.41 6.44 -4.52
N ILE A 4 4.85 5.97 -3.35
CA ILE A 4 4.76 4.56 -2.98
C ILE A 4 3.57 4.37 -2.05
N GLY A 5 2.55 3.68 -2.54
CA GLY A 5 1.38 3.36 -1.73
C GLY A 5 1.65 2.17 -0.82
N THR A 6 1.20 2.26 0.41
CA THR A 6 1.38 1.22 1.42
C THR A 6 0.21 1.21 2.39
N ARG A 7 -0.03 0.06 3.02
CA ARG A 7 -0.97 0.01 4.13
C ARG A 7 -0.36 0.74 5.34
N LYS A 8 -1.22 1.08 6.30
CA LYS A 8 -0.79 1.85 7.48
C LYS A 8 -0.18 1.01 8.59
N SER A 9 -0.14 -0.31 8.46
CA SER A 9 0.44 -1.16 9.50
C SER A 9 1.95 -0.94 9.60
N ALA A 10 2.51 -1.20 10.79
CA ALA A 10 3.94 -1.03 11.02
C ALA A 10 4.78 -1.90 10.08
N LEU A 11 4.37 -3.14 9.86
CA LEU A 11 5.09 -4.04 8.97
C LEU A 11 5.05 -3.54 7.53
N ALA A 12 3.88 -3.10 7.06
CA ALA A 12 3.75 -2.58 5.70
C ALA A 12 4.59 -1.34 5.49
N LEU A 13 4.58 -0.43 6.45
CA LEU A 13 5.39 0.79 6.39
C LEU A 13 6.88 0.46 6.38
N TRP A 14 7.31 -0.51 7.18
CA TRP A 14 8.69 -0.95 7.19
C TRP A 14 9.10 -1.50 5.81
N GLN A 15 8.26 -2.34 5.22
CA GLN A 15 8.53 -2.92 3.91
C GLN A 15 8.58 -1.84 2.82
N ALA A 16 7.65 -0.89 2.86
CA ALA A 16 7.63 0.22 1.91
C ALA A 16 8.88 1.10 2.04
N ASN A 17 9.36 1.30 3.26
CA ASN A 17 10.61 2.02 3.49
C ASN A 17 11.82 1.31 2.88
N GLN A 18 11.84 -0.03 2.89
CA GLN A 18 12.91 -0.78 2.24
C GLN A 18 12.92 -0.53 0.73
N VAL A 19 11.75 -0.51 0.11
CA VAL A 19 11.63 -0.21 -1.31
C VAL A 19 12.08 1.22 -1.59
N LYS A 20 11.63 2.16 -0.76
CA LYS A 20 12.01 3.57 -0.90
C LYS A 20 13.52 3.74 -0.85
N LYS A 21 14.18 3.14 0.13
CA LYS A 21 15.64 3.22 0.27
C LYS A 21 16.35 2.65 -0.95
N GLY A 22 15.84 1.52 -1.48
CA GLY A 22 16.42 0.90 -2.67
C GLY A 22 16.33 1.82 -3.89
N LEU A 23 15.19 2.46 -4.09
CA LEU A 23 14.99 3.38 -5.21
C LEU A 23 15.82 4.65 -5.04
N GLU A 24 15.94 5.16 -3.82
CA GLU A 24 16.75 6.34 -3.55
C GLU A 24 18.23 6.10 -3.85
N LYS A 25 18.71 4.88 -3.63
CA LYS A 25 20.09 4.52 -4.02
C LYS A 25 20.31 4.58 -5.52
N LEU A 26 19.25 4.44 -6.31
CA LEU A 26 19.30 4.54 -7.76
C LEU A 26 19.11 5.99 -8.26
N GLY A 27 19.02 6.94 -7.34
CA GLY A 27 18.87 8.35 -7.70
C GLY A 27 17.41 8.80 -7.82
N GLU A 28 16.45 7.98 -7.43
CA GLU A 28 15.03 8.33 -7.51
C GLU A 28 14.54 8.95 -6.20
N GLU A 29 13.78 10.02 -6.30
CA GLU A 29 13.12 10.61 -5.15
C GLU A 29 11.79 9.89 -4.91
N CYS A 30 11.54 9.48 -3.68
CA CYS A 30 10.35 8.73 -3.32
C CYS A 30 9.66 9.30 -2.10
N THR A 31 8.35 9.11 -2.02
CA THR A 31 7.57 9.43 -0.82
C THR A 31 6.62 8.28 -0.53
N LEU A 32 6.35 8.04 0.75
CA LEU A 32 5.36 7.04 1.14
C LEU A 32 3.99 7.68 1.23
N VAL A 33 2.98 7.00 0.68
CA VAL A 33 1.59 7.43 0.74
C VAL A 33 0.80 6.34 1.45
N PRO A 34 0.57 6.48 2.76
CA PRO A 34 -0.23 5.49 3.48
C PRO A 34 -1.68 5.51 3.00
N ILE A 35 -2.19 4.34 2.66
CA ILE A 35 -3.56 4.17 2.17
C ILE A 35 -4.30 3.27 3.17
N GLU A 36 -5.47 3.71 3.60
CA GLU A 36 -6.31 2.89 4.47
C GLU A 36 -6.96 1.80 3.64
N SER A 37 -6.77 0.53 4.05
CA SER A 37 -7.33 -0.59 3.32
C SER A 37 -8.76 -0.89 3.76
N SER A 38 -9.53 -1.55 2.88
CA SER A 38 -10.89 -1.96 3.21
C SER A 38 -10.92 -2.91 4.41
N GLY A 39 -9.89 -3.75 4.55
CA GLY A 39 -9.79 -4.66 5.69
C GLY A 39 -9.59 -3.93 7.01
N ASP A 40 -8.98 -2.75 6.98
CA ASP A 40 -8.78 -1.93 8.18
C ASP A 40 -10.06 -1.15 8.52
N GLN A 41 -10.89 -0.84 7.53
CA GLN A 41 -12.10 -0.04 7.72
C GLN A 41 -13.30 -0.89 8.09
N ASP A 42 -13.43 -2.08 7.54
CA ASP A 42 -14.61 -2.92 7.71
C ASP A 42 -14.25 -4.20 8.46
N LEU A 43 -14.32 -4.12 9.79
CA LEU A 43 -14.06 -5.26 10.66
C LEU A 43 -15.32 -6.07 10.96
N VAL A 44 -16.48 -5.64 10.44
CA VAL A 44 -17.75 -6.29 10.72
C VAL A 44 -17.94 -7.53 9.86
N GLN A 45 -17.51 -7.49 8.61
CA GLN A 45 -17.69 -8.61 7.70
C GLN A 45 -16.62 -9.67 7.88
N PRO A 46 -16.97 -10.96 7.83
CA PRO A 46 -15.98 -12.03 7.89
C PRO A 46 -15.01 -11.94 6.72
N LEU A 47 -13.73 -12.10 7.01
CA LEU A 47 -12.69 -12.00 5.99
C LEU A 47 -12.84 -13.01 4.87
N TYR A 48 -13.31 -14.23 5.20
CA TYR A 48 -13.48 -15.28 4.19
C TYR A 48 -14.54 -14.94 3.14
N ARG A 49 -15.53 -14.11 3.48
CA ARG A 49 -16.56 -13.67 2.52
C ARG A 49 -16.03 -12.64 1.54
N MET A 50 -15.05 -11.86 1.97
CA MET A 50 -14.50 -10.78 1.15
C MET A 50 -13.27 -11.20 0.37
N GLY A 51 -12.65 -12.33 0.76
CA GLY A 51 -11.37 -12.73 0.20
C GLY A 51 -10.25 -11.90 0.80
N ILE A 52 -9.36 -12.54 1.58
CA ILE A 52 -8.34 -11.82 2.34
C ILE A 52 -7.50 -10.90 1.46
N GLN A 53 -7.05 -11.38 0.32
CA GLN A 53 -6.21 -10.57 -0.58
C GLN A 53 -6.96 -9.35 -1.10
N GLY A 54 -8.20 -9.54 -1.56
CA GLY A 54 -8.99 -8.43 -2.06
C GLY A 54 -9.24 -7.36 -1.01
N ILE A 55 -9.39 -7.75 0.27
CA ILE A 55 -9.61 -6.80 1.35
C ILE A 55 -8.41 -5.88 1.54
N PHE A 56 -7.20 -6.44 1.55
CA PHE A 56 -6.00 -5.69 1.90
C PHE A 56 -5.31 -5.02 0.72
N THR A 57 -5.65 -5.39 -0.52
CA THR A 57 -5.03 -4.81 -1.70
C THR A 57 -5.96 -3.90 -2.50
N LYS A 58 -7.27 -3.99 -2.29
CA LYS A 58 -8.25 -3.28 -3.10
C LYS A 58 -8.05 -1.76 -3.09
N SER A 59 -7.79 -1.18 -1.94
CA SER A 59 -7.59 0.27 -1.82
C SER A 59 -6.30 0.70 -2.52
N LEU A 60 -5.25 -0.10 -2.44
CA LEU A 60 -4.00 0.15 -3.14
C LEU A 60 -4.19 0.04 -4.64
N ASP A 61 -4.92 -0.98 -5.10
CA ASP A 61 -5.21 -1.15 -6.52
C ASP A 61 -5.99 0.04 -7.07
N ARG A 62 -6.98 0.51 -6.30
CA ARG A 62 -7.77 1.69 -6.69
C ARG A 62 -6.89 2.94 -6.77
N ALA A 63 -5.96 3.12 -5.82
CA ALA A 63 -5.06 4.25 -5.83
C ALA A 63 -4.14 4.23 -7.04
N LEU A 64 -3.69 3.05 -7.48
CA LEU A 64 -2.91 2.91 -8.71
C LEU A 64 -3.74 3.30 -9.93
N LEU A 65 -4.98 2.81 -10.02
CA LEU A 65 -5.86 3.11 -11.15
C LEU A 65 -6.21 4.60 -11.22
N ASN A 66 -6.32 5.25 -10.08
CA ASN A 66 -6.64 6.69 -10.00
C ASN A 66 -5.39 7.57 -10.10
N HIS A 67 -4.21 7.00 -10.27
CA HIS A 67 -2.94 7.74 -10.35
C HIS A 67 -2.63 8.54 -9.09
N THR A 68 -3.15 8.10 -7.94
CA THR A 68 -2.82 8.70 -6.65
C THR A 68 -1.45 8.25 -6.18
N ILE A 69 -1.06 7.03 -6.54
CA ILE A 69 0.26 6.48 -6.27
C ILE A 69 0.85 5.92 -7.56
N ASP A 70 2.17 5.78 -7.60
CA ASP A 70 2.87 5.27 -8.77
C ASP A 70 3.19 3.80 -8.66
N LEU A 71 3.40 3.31 -7.43
CA LEU A 71 3.56 1.89 -7.16
C LEU A 71 3.00 1.56 -5.78
N ALA A 72 2.73 0.29 -5.55
CA ALA A 72 2.19 -0.19 -4.29
C ALA A 72 3.08 -1.28 -3.74
N VAL A 73 3.31 -1.25 -2.42
CA VAL A 73 4.06 -2.29 -1.72
C VAL A 73 3.09 -3.07 -0.84
N HIS A 74 3.00 -4.37 -1.12
CA HIS A 74 2.15 -5.30 -0.36
C HIS A 74 3.01 -6.17 0.54
N SER A 75 2.45 -6.53 1.65
CA SER A 75 3.09 -7.50 2.54
C SER A 75 2.59 -8.91 2.27
#